data_f3c971616d6219cde50b5298952e63d9
#
_entry.id   f3c971616d6219cde50b5298952e63d9
#
_cell.length_a   1.000
_cell.length_b   1.000
_cell.length_c   1.000
_cell.angle_alpha   90.00
_cell.angle_beta   90.00
_cell.angle_gamma   90.00
#
_symmetry.space_group_name_H-M   'P 1'
#
loop_
_entity.id
_entity.type
_entity.pdbx_description
1 polymer ?
#
loop_
_entity_poly.entity_id
_entity_poly.type
_entity_poly.pdbx_seq_one_letter_code
_entity_poly.pdbx_strand_id
1 'polypeptide(L)'
;VIPNRGAWLEYETDQNDLFYVRIDKNRKIYITTFIRALGLSSNDEIREFFGYDERIEATLEKDTTVNTEQALIEVYKKLRPGEPPALETAQAHLNGLFFDAHRYDLSRVGRYKYNKKLGISDRLRGFRLAAPIVNDLTGEIIAEEGELVTKERAYEIEQAGAKIAYVTVEGQEEPVKVISNQMVDIKGYIPYLSDEELRSVGINEHVRYTVLMDVLSEIDGMEKDEVLAYLEAKAD
;
A
#
# COMPACT_ATOMS: atom_id res chain seq x y z
N VAL A 1 10.20 1.94 8.73
CA VAL A 1 10.54 0.51 8.68
C VAL A 1 11.86 0.35 7.94
N ILE A 2 12.79 -0.38 8.52
CA ILE A 2 14.10 -0.66 7.94
C ILE A 2 14.03 -2.04 7.31
N PRO A 3 14.37 -2.21 6.02
CA PRO A 3 14.42 -3.52 5.40
C PRO A 3 15.57 -4.35 6.00
N ASN A 4 15.40 -5.67 6.02
CA ASN A 4 16.46 -6.60 6.34
C ASN A 4 17.54 -6.59 5.26
N ARG A 5 17.10 -6.47 4.02
CA ARG A 5 17.89 -6.32 2.80
C ARG A 5 17.16 -5.36 1.86
N GLY A 6 17.85 -4.38 1.28
CA GLY A 6 17.28 -3.47 0.30
C GLY A 6 17.51 -2.00 0.61
N ALA A 7 17.00 -1.13 -0.25
CA ALA A 7 17.14 0.31 -0.16
C ALA A 7 16.17 0.93 0.86
N TRP A 8 16.60 2.03 1.46
CA TRP A 8 15.77 2.84 2.35
C TRP A 8 15.07 3.93 1.56
N LEU A 9 13.85 4.27 1.98
CA LEU A 9 13.12 5.43 1.50
C LEU A 9 12.92 6.41 2.65
N GLU A 10 13.34 7.65 2.42
CA GLU A 10 13.11 8.78 3.31
C GLU A 10 12.27 9.82 2.59
N TYR A 11 11.16 10.23 3.20
CA TYR A 11 10.25 11.23 2.66
C TYR A 11 10.42 12.54 3.39
N GLU A 12 10.53 13.64 2.67
CA GLU A 12 10.69 14.98 3.23
C GLU A 12 9.90 16.02 2.44
N THR A 13 9.46 17.09 3.11
CA THR A 13 8.94 18.30 2.47
C THR A 13 9.89 19.45 2.72
N ASP A 14 10.00 20.38 1.78
CA ASP A 14 10.78 21.60 1.94
C ASP A 14 9.92 22.81 2.38
N GLN A 15 10.53 23.98 2.45
CA GLN A 15 9.87 25.23 2.87
C GLN A 15 8.78 25.71 1.89
N ASN A 16 8.76 25.16 0.67
CA ASN A 16 7.76 25.47 -0.36
C ASN A 16 6.70 24.37 -0.48
N ASP A 17 6.60 23.49 0.51
CA ASP A 17 5.73 22.32 0.53
C ASP A 17 5.96 21.33 -0.63
N LEU A 18 7.14 21.40 -1.27
CA LEU A 18 7.51 20.41 -2.28
C LEU A 18 7.89 19.09 -1.62
N PHE A 19 7.32 18.02 -2.14
CA PHE A 19 7.46 16.70 -1.58
C PHE A 19 8.55 15.89 -2.30
N TYR A 20 9.51 15.37 -1.54
CA TYR A 20 10.68 14.64 -2.04
C TYR A 20 10.80 13.25 -1.43
N VAL A 21 11.52 12.40 -2.15
CA VAL A 21 11.99 11.11 -1.66
C VAL A 21 13.51 11.01 -1.83
N ARG A 22 14.18 10.39 -0.86
CA ARG A 22 15.56 9.92 -0.96
C ARG A 22 15.58 8.42 -0.97
N ILE A 23 16.30 7.85 -1.90
CA ILE A 23 16.60 6.43 -1.98
C ILE A 23 17.99 6.24 -1.40
N ASP A 24 18.08 5.55 -0.28
CA ASP A 24 19.27 5.50 0.58
C ASP A 24 19.71 6.92 1.00
N LYS A 25 20.96 7.26 0.87
CA LYS A 25 21.51 8.59 1.17
C LYS A 25 21.75 9.44 -0.09
N ASN A 26 21.13 9.06 -1.21
CA ASN A 26 21.30 9.76 -2.48
C ASN A 26 20.59 11.11 -2.49
N ARG A 27 20.77 11.86 -3.60
CA ARG A 27 20.14 13.15 -3.82
C ARG A 27 18.61 13.00 -3.83
N LYS A 28 17.92 13.98 -3.29
CA LYS A 28 16.46 14.02 -3.28
C LYS A 28 15.87 14.08 -4.69
N ILE A 29 14.78 13.38 -4.87
CA ILE A 29 14.01 13.27 -6.10
C ILE A 29 12.59 13.77 -5.78
N TYR A 30 11.91 14.46 -6.69
CA TYR A 30 10.51 14.76 -6.51
C TYR A 30 9.71 13.47 -6.33
N ILE A 31 8.79 13.46 -5.37
CA ILE A 31 7.95 12.28 -5.13
C ILE A 31 7.16 11.91 -6.38
N THR A 32 6.71 12.90 -7.15
CA THR A 32 5.96 12.70 -8.40
C THR A 32 6.80 12.03 -9.48
N THR A 33 8.08 12.42 -9.63
CA THR A 33 9.04 11.72 -10.50
C THR A 33 9.20 10.26 -10.09
N PHE A 34 9.33 9.99 -8.79
CA PHE A 34 9.46 8.62 -8.28
C PHE A 34 8.19 7.79 -8.52
N ILE A 35 7.02 8.37 -8.26
CA ILE A 35 5.72 7.72 -8.50
C ILE A 35 5.54 7.41 -9.99
N ARG A 36 5.92 8.33 -10.90
CA ARG A 36 5.90 8.06 -12.35
C ARG A 36 6.82 6.91 -12.74
N ALA A 37 8.02 6.86 -12.16
CA ALA A 37 8.96 5.77 -12.40
C ALA A 37 8.41 4.41 -11.93
N LEU A 38 7.51 4.41 -10.93
CA LEU A 38 6.81 3.21 -10.45
C LEU A 38 5.57 2.82 -11.28
N GLY A 39 5.16 3.65 -12.26
CA GLY A 39 4.14 3.29 -13.23
C GLY A 39 2.93 4.23 -13.37
N LEU A 40 2.72 5.18 -12.45
CA LEU A 40 1.69 6.23 -12.62
C LEU A 40 2.24 7.33 -13.54
N SER A 41 2.00 7.20 -14.83
CA SER A 41 2.71 7.96 -15.88
C SER A 41 2.30 9.42 -15.97
N SER A 42 1.01 9.71 -15.94
CA SER A 42 0.46 11.07 -16.11
C SER A 42 0.18 11.76 -14.78
N ASN A 43 0.00 13.09 -14.82
CA ASN A 43 -0.47 13.87 -13.66
C ASN A 43 -1.84 13.40 -13.21
N ASP A 44 -2.73 13.08 -14.15
CA ASP A 44 -4.10 12.70 -13.85
C ASP A 44 -4.15 11.31 -13.18
N GLU A 45 -3.31 10.36 -13.61
CA GLU A 45 -3.18 9.07 -12.93
C GLU A 45 -2.69 9.24 -11.47
N ILE A 46 -1.75 10.16 -11.23
CA ILE A 46 -1.26 10.46 -9.88
C ILE A 46 -2.39 11.07 -9.03
N ARG A 47 -3.14 12.02 -9.56
CA ARG A 47 -4.28 12.64 -8.88
C ARG A 47 -5.40 11.63 -8.60
N GLU A 48 -5.73 10.79 -9.57
CA GLU A 48 -6.74 9.75 -9.40
C GLU A 48 -6.36 8.76 -8.32
N PHE A 49 -5.08 8.34 -8.31
CA PHE A 49 -4.61 7.36 -7.34
C PHE A 49 -4.56 7.90 -5.91
N PHE A 50 -3.94 9.08 -5.70
CA PHE A 50 -3.71 9.63 -4.35
C PHE A 50 -4.85 10.54 -3.85
N GLY A 51 -5.70 11.05 -4.74
CA GLY A 51 -6.62 12.15 -4.43
C GLY A 51 -5.91 13.51 -4.44
N TYR A 52 -6.65 14.56 -4.08
CA TYR A 52 -6.11 15.92 -3.99
C TYR A 52 -5.21 16.07 -2.75
N ASP A 53 -4.03 16.61 -2.94
CA ASP A 53 -3.10 17.05 -1.88
C ASP A 53 -2.28 18.24 -2.39
N GLU A 54 -2.28 19.35 -1.66
CA GLU A 54 -1.61 20.60 -2.05
C GLU A 54 -0.11 20.42 -2.31
N ARG A 55 0.55 19.54 -1.56
CA ARG A 55 1.98 19.25 -1.73
C ARG A 55 2.27 18.44 -2.99
N ILE A 56 1.38 17.51 -3.30
CA ILE A 56 1.47 16.75 -4.57
C ILE A 56 1.27 17.72 -5.75
N GLU A 57 0.26 18.59 -5.70
CA GLU A 57 0.00 19.58 -6.77
C GLU A 57 1.21 20.53 -6.94
N ALA A 58 1.70 21.11 -5.86
CA ALA A 58 2.88 21.99 -5.91
C ALA A 58 4.11 21.26 -6.48
N THR A 59 4.26 19.96 -6.17
CA THR A 59 5.36 19.15 -6.68
C THR A 59 5.19 18.80 -8.14
N LEU A 60 3.96 18.51 -8.60
CA LEU A 60 3.64 18.27 -10.01
C LEU A 60 3.98 19.48 -10.89
N GLU A 61 3.75 20.71 -10.39
CA GLU A 61 4.11 21.93 -11.11
C GLU A 61 5.63 22.10 -11.31
N LYS A 62 6.45 21.54 -10.44
CA LYS A 62 7.91 21.62 -10.50
C LYS A 62 8.57 20.44 -11.19
N ASP A 63 7.86 19.30 -11.26
CA ASP A 63 8.35 18.10 -11.92
C ASP A 63 8.35 18.26 -13.43
N THR A 64 9.52 18.14 -14.02
CA THR A 64 9.72 18.27 -15.47
C THR A 64 9.49 16.98 -16.23
N THR A 65 9.32 15.87 -15.54
CA THR A 65 9.05 14.57 -16.19
C THR A 65 7.57 14.46 -16.55
N VAL A 66 7.26 13.91 -17.71
CA VAL A 66 5.89 13.84 -18.23
C VAL A 66 5.36 12.41 -18.39
N ASN A 67 6.24 11.41 -18.25
CA ASN A 67 5.89 10.01 -18.38
C ASN A 67 6.86 9.09 -17.61
N THR A 68 6.52 7.81 -17.53
CA THR A 68 7.30 6.79 -16.82
C THR A 68 8.73 6.66 -17.35
N GLU A 69 8.95 6.72 -18.67
CA GLU A 69 10.28 6.56 -19.26
C GLU A 69 11.23 7.69 -18.84
N GLN A 70 10.77 8.94 -18.94
CA GLN A 70 11.56 10.09 -18.51
C GLN A 70 11.83 10.05 -17.01
N ALA A 71 10.85 9.66 -16.22
CA ALA A 71 10.98 9.54 -14.79
C ALA A 71 12.00 8.46 -14.39
N LEU A 72 11.98 7.29 -15.04
CA LEU A 72 12.96 6.22 -14.82
C LEU A 72 14.40 6.71 -15.11
N ILE A 73 14.58 7.41 -16.23
CA ILE A 73 15.88 8.00 -16.60
C ILE A 73 16.34 9.04 -15.57
N GLU A 74 15.42 9.90 -15.10
CA GLU A 74 15.76 10.93 -14.11
C GLU A 74 16.12 10.30 -12.75
N VAL A 75 15.37 9.31 -12.28
CA VAL A 75 15.67 8.56 -11.06
C VAL A 75 17.03 7.88 -11.19
N TYR A 76 17.31 7.22 -12.32
CA TYR A 76 18.59 6.54 -12.55
C TYR A 76 19.77 7.50 -12.50
N LYS A 77 19.69 8.67 -13.16
CA LYS A 77 20.73 9.72 -13.10
C LYS A 77 21.02 10.19 -11.67
N LYS A 78 20.02 10.25 -10.81
CA LYS A 78 20.20 10.63 -9.40
C LYS A 78 20.87 9.52 -8.58
N LEU A 79 20.56 8.25 -8.88
CA LEU A 79 21.12 7.08 -8.20
C LEU A 79 22.52 6.71 -8.69
N ARG A 80 22.79 6.89 -9.98
CA ARG A 80 24.05 6.54 -10.65
C ARG A 80 24.60 7.71 -11.44
N PRO A 81 25.07 8.77 -10.75
CA PRO A 81 25.63 9.93 -11.42
C PRO A 81 26.90 9.53 -12.21
N GLY A 82 26.95 9.94 -13.48
CA GLY A 82 28.09 9.66 -14.38
C GLY A 82 27.93 8.41 -15.26
N GLU A 83 26.90 7.57 -15.00
CA GLU A 83 26.58 6.46 -15.91
C GLU A 83 25.61 6.91 -17.00
N PRO A 84 25.82 6.50 -18.28
CA PRO A 84 24.86 6.84 -19.34
C PRO A 84 23.53 6.13 -19.06
N PRO A 85 22.41 6.88 -19.04
CA PRO A 85 21.12 6.30 -18.72
C PRO A 85 20.54 5.57 -19.94
N ALA A 86 20.27 4.27 -19.80
CA ALA A 86 19.45 3.49 -20.72
C ALA A 86 18.17 3.07 -20.00
N LEU A 87 17.05 3.09 -20.71
CA LEU A 87 15.73 2.81 -20.14
C LEU A 87 15.65 1.43 -19.47
N GLU A 88 16.11 0.40 -20.20
CA GLU A 88 16.14 -0.98 -19.69
C GLU A 88 16.98 -1.12 -18.41
N THR A 89 18.15 -0.46 -18.40
CA THR A 89 19.05 -0.47 -17.23
C THR A 89 18.43 0.27 -16.06
N ALA A 90 17.77 1.41 -16.30
CA ALA A 90 17.07 2.17 -15.26
C ALA A 90 15.93 1.36 -14.65
N GLN A 91 15.12 0.71 -15.47
CA GLN A 91 14.02 -0.14 -15.01
C GLN A 91 14.54 -1.36 -14.23
N ALA A 92 15.54 -2.06 -14.74
CA ALA A 92 16.14 -3.19 -14.05
C ALA A 92 16.76 -2.78 -12.71
N HIS A 93 17.38 -1.60 -12.65
CA HIS A 93 17.94 -1.07 -11.40
C HIS A 93 16.87 -0.77 -10.36
N LEU A 94 15.79 -0.08 -10.75
CA LEU A 94 14.67 0.24 -9.83
C LEU A 94 13.99 -1.04 -9.35
N ASN A 95 13.73 -1.99 -10.26
CA ASN A 95 13.15 -3.30 -9.91
C ASN A 95 14.04 -4.06 -8.92
N GLY A 96 15.36 -4.05 -9.13
CA GLY A 96 16.31 -4.70 -8.23
C GLY A 96 16.36 -4.08 -6.83
N LEU A 97 16.05 -2.79 -6.69
CA LEU A 97 16.05 -2.12 -5.39
C LEU A 97 14.83 -2.46 -4.53
N PHE A 98 13.64 -2.67 -5.13
CA PHE A 98 12.38 -2.73 -4.38
C PHE A 98 11.52 -3.96 -4.66
N PHE A 99 11.69 -4.64 -5.81
CA PHE A 99 10.78 -5.69 -6.27
C PHE A 99 11.45 -7.04 -6.49
N ASP A 100 12.78 -7.11 -6.46
CA ASP A 100 13.52 -8.37 -6.56
C ASP A 100 13.59 -9.04 -5.17
N ALA A 101 12.92 -10.15 -4.98
CA ALA A 101 12.88 -10.91 -3.73
C ALA A 101 14.27 -11.37 -3.24
N HIS A 102 15.25 -11.50 -4.14
CA HIS A 102 16.63 -11.82 -3.77
C HIS A 102 17.40 -10.63 -3.21
N ARG A 103 16.97 -9.40 -3.51
CA ARG A 103 17.64 -8.14 -3.15
C ARG A 103 16.89 -7.31 -2.15
N TYR A 104 15.58 -7.51 -2.02
CA TYR A 104 14.72 -6.78 -1.08
C TYR A 104 13.96 -7.75 -0.19
N ASP A 105 14.07 -7.57 1.12
CA ASP A 105 13.37 -8.38 2.12
C ASP A 105 13.08 -7.55 3.38
N LEU A 106 11.91 -7.75 3.94
CA LEU A 106 11.51 -7.22 5.23
C LEU A 106 11.55 -8.34 6.28
N SER A 107 12.13 -8.04 7.45
CA SER A 107 12.02 -8.94 8.60
C SER A 107 10.56 -9.11 9.01
N ARG A 108 10.21 -10.18 9.73
CA ARG A 108 8.86 -10.40 10.28
C ARG A 108 8.35 -9.19 11.07
N VAL A 109 9.16 -8.64 11.95
CA VAL A 109 8.82 -7.43 12.72
C VAL A 109 8.62 -6.23 11.81
N GLY A 110 9.42 -6.10 10.75
CA GLY A 110 9.28 -5.06 9.73
C GLY A 110 7.97 -5.19 8.97
N ARG A 111 7.59 -6.38 8.52
CA ARG A 111 6.30 -6.65 7.85
C ARG A 111 5.12 -6.31 8.75
N TYR A 112 5.13 -6.78 10.00
CA TYR A 112 4.09 -6.47 10.97
C TYR A 112 3.91 -4.97 11.17
N LYS A 113 5.01 -4.23 11.40
CA LYS A 113 4.96 -2.77 11.56
C LYS A 113 4.48 -2.05 10.31
N TYR A 114 4.89 -2.52 9.15
CA TYR A 114 4.49 -1.97 7.86
C TYR A 114 2.99 -2.18 7.61
N ASN A 115 2.52 -3.40 7.78
CA ASN A 115 1.10 -3.74 7.64
C ASN A 115 0.24 -2.93 8.61
N LYS A 116 0.65 -2.80 9.87
CA LYS A 116 -0.07 -1.98 10.85
C LYS A 116 -0.14 -0.50 10.47
N LYS A 117 0.94 0.07 9.91
CA LYS A 117 0.95 1.47 9.45
C LYS A 117 0.05 1.71 8.24
N LEU A 118 -0.09 0.71 7.37
CA LEU A 118 -0.90 0.79 6.15
C LEU A 118 -2.31 0.26 6.34
N GLY A 119 -2.66 -0.28 7.52
CA GLY A 119 -4.01 -0.64 7.90
C GLY A 119 -4.92 0.59 7.87
N ILE A 120 -6.16 0.44 7.43
CA ILE A 120 -7.08 1.57 7.26
C ILE A 120 -7.72 1.99 8.58
N SER A 121 -7.89 1.08 9.54
CA SER A 121 -8.64 1.29 10.77
C SER A 121 -8.11 2.45 11.62
N ASP A 122 -6.80 2.50 11.88
CA ASP A 122 -6.19 3.59 12.67
C ASP A 122 -6.30 4.96 11.98
N ARG A 123 -6.46 4.99 10.65
CA ARG A 123 -6.58 6.21 9.85
C ARG A 123 -8.01 6.67 9.62
N LEU A 124 -9.00 5.81 9.85
CA LEU A 124 -10.43 6.15 9.78
C LEU A 124 -11.01 6.56 11.13
N ARG A 125 -10.44 6.06 12.24
CA ARG A 125 -10.96 6.29 13.57
C ARG A 125 -11.08 7.77 13.91
N GLY A 126 -12.28 8.19 14.27
CA GLY A 126 -12.59 9.57 14.68
C GLY A 126 -12.94 10.51 13.53
N PHE A 127 -12.85 10.04 12.29
CA PHE A 127 -13.25 10.81 11.13
C PHE A 127 -14.68 10.47 10.68
N ARG A 128 -15.29 11.41 9.95
CA ARG A 128 -16.57 11.22 9.28
C ARG A 128 -16.33 10.84 7.82
N LEU A 129 -17.07 9.85 7.33
CA LEU A 129 -16.98 9.43 5.94
C LEU A 129 -17.60 10.48 5.02
N ALA A 130 -16.87 10.87 3.98
CA ALA A 130 -17.31 11.80 2.95
C ALA A 130 -17.98 11.12 1.76
N ALA A 131 -17.86 9.79 1.67
CA ALA A 131 -18.50 8.96 0.67
C ALA A 131 -18.72 7.54 1.25
N PRO A 132 -19.66 6.74 0.70
CA PRO A 132 -19.82 5.36 1.12
C PRO A 132 -18.57 4.54 0.80
N ILE A 133 -18.25 3.59 1.67
CA ILE A 133 -17.19 2.61 1.41
C ILE A 133 -17.85 1.38 0.79
N VAL A 134 -17.35 0.99 -0.39
CA VAL A 134 -17.87 -0.15 -1.14
C VAL A 134 -16.80 -1.23 -1.22
N ASN A 135 -17.20 -2.48 -1.04
CA ASN A 135 -16.34 -3.62 -1.29
C ASN A 135 -16.12 -3.77 -2.80
N ASP A 136 -14.90 -3.70 -3.25
CA ASP A 136 -14.53 -3.72 -4.68
C ASP A 136 -14.71 -5.10 -5.35
N LEU A 137 -14.85 -6.18 -4.57
CA LEU A 137 -15.11 -7.52 -5.09
C LEU A 137 -16.62 -7.83 -5.20
N THR A 138 -17.41 -7.42 -4.20
CA THR A 138 -18.83 -7.78 -4.12
C THR A 138 -19.77 -6.65 -4.54
N GLY A 139 -19.30 -5.41 -4.53
CA GLY A 139 -20.12 -4.22 -4.75
C GLY A 139 -21.00 -3.84 -3.56
N GLU A 140 -20.91 -4.53 -2.43
CA GLU A 140 -21.68 -4.25 -1.22
C GLU A 140 -21.18 -3.00 -0.50
N ILE A 141 -22.10 -2.22 0.08
CA ILE A 141 -21.77 -1.07 0.90
C ILE A 141 -21.31 -1.56 2.28
N ILE A 142 -20.03 -1.28 2.60
CA ILE A 142 -19.42 -1.61 3.90
C ILE A 142 -19.83 -0.57 4.95
N ALA A 143 -19.83 0.71 4.58
CA ALA A 143 -20.17 1.83 5.45
C ALA A 143 -20.79 2.98 4.64
N GLU A 144 -21.71 3.71 5.25
CA GLU A 144 -22.46 4.78 4.60
C GLU A 144 -21.73 6.14 4.69
N GLU A 145 -22.01 7.02 3.72
CA GLU A 145 -21.63 8.42 3.79
C GLU A 145 -22.15 9.09 5.06
N GLY A 146 -21.35 9.98 5.65
CA GLY A 146 -21.72 10.74 6.85
C GLY A 146 -21.54 9.96 8.16
N GLU A 147 -21.22 8.67 8.12
CA GLU A 147 -20.96 7.87 9.32
C GLU A 147 -19.71 8.38 10.06
N LEU A 148 -19.82 8.60 11.38
CA LEU A 148 -18.67 8.86 12.26
C LEU A 148 -18.05 7.53 12.68
N VAL A 149 -16.82 7.30 12.27
CA VAL A 149 -16.15 6.01 12.44
C VAL A 149 -15.58 5.87 13.85
N THR A 150 -16.19 5.00 14.68
CA THR A 150 -15.63 4.60 15.99
C THR A 150 -14.43 3.67 15.81
N LYS A 151 -13.74 3.34 16.91
CA LYS A 151 -12.62 2.40 16.88
C LYS A 151 -13.06 1.00 16.44
N GLU A 152 -14.16 0.52 17.00
CA GLU A 152 -14.73 -0.79 16.70
C GLU A 152 -15.19 -0.85 15.24
N ARG A 153 -15.87 0.20 14.80
CA ARG A 153 -16.37 0.31 13.43
C ARG A 153 -15.24 0.39 12.41
N ALA A 154 -14.16 1.10 12.73
CA ALA A 154 -12.96 1.17 11.88
C ALA A 154 -12.34 -0.22 11.66
N TYR A 155 -12.29 -1.03 12.71
CA TYR A 155 -11.81 -2.41 12.62
C TYR A 155 -12.74 -3.27 11.75
N GLU A 156 -14.06 -3.19 11.93
CA GLU A 156 -15.04 -3.89 11.09
C GLU A 156 -14.88 -3.52 9.60
N ILE A 157 -14.73 -2.23 9.30
CA ILE A 157 -14.49 -1.73 7.93
C ILE A 157 -13.20 -2.33 7.35
N GLU A 158 -12.12 -2.36 8.13
CA GLU A 158 -10.86 -2.97 7.72
C GLU A 158 -11.02 -4.47 7.44
N GLN A 159 -11.70 -5.20 8.37
CA GLN A 159 -11.94 -6.63 8.22
C GLN A 159 -12.89 -6.95 7.05
N ALA A 160 -13.77 -6.07 6.67
CA ALA A 160 -14.61 -6.22 5.47
C ALA A 160 -13.84 -5.99 4.15
N GLY A 161 -12.52 -5.79 4.21
CA GLY A 161 -11.66 -5.65 3.02
C GLY A 161 -11.73 -4.29 2.32
N ALA A 162 -12.15 -3.24 3.03
CA ALA A 162 -12.19 -1.88 2.49
C ALA A 162 -10.85 -1.49 1.85
N LYS A 163 -10.88 -1.02 0.60
CA LYS A 163 -9.69 -0.62 -0.16
C LYS A 163 -9.45 0.88 -0.10
N ILE A 164 -10.50 1.66 -0.27
CA ILE A 164 -10.45 3.11 -0.31
C ILE A 164 -11.57 3.66 0.56
N ALA A 165 -11.28 4.70 1.31
CA ALA A 165 -12.25 5.53 1.99
C ALA A 165 -11.96 7.01 1.75
N TYR A 166 -12.99 7.83 1.80
CA TYR A 166 -12.87 9.28 1.78
C TYR A 166 -13.37 9.82 3.11
N VAL A 167 -12.55 10.65 3.76
CA VAL A 167 -12.87 11.24 5.07
C VAL A 167 -12.88 12.75 5.00
N THR A 168 -13.79 13.34 5.77
CA THR A 168 -13.85 14.79 5.98
C THR A 168 -12.84 15.17 7.06
N VAL A 169 -11.97 16.13 6.75
CA VAL A 169 -10.99 16.68 7.69
C VAL A 169 -11.31 18.15 7.93
N GLU A 170 -11.36 18.56 9.19
CA GLU A 170 -11.65 19.95 9.56
C GLU A 170 -10.60 20.90 8.96
N GLY A 171 -11.06 21.96 8.29
CA GLY A 171 -10.19 22.93 7.63
C GLY A 171 -9.75 22.57 6.21
N GLN A 172 -10.17 21.42 5.69
CA GLN A 172 -9.98 21.07 4.28
C GLN A 172 -11.31 21.09 3.52
N GLU A 173 -11.32 21.68 2.32
CA GLU A 173 -12.52 21.73 1.47
C GLU A 173 -12.76 20.39 0.79
N GLU A 174 -11.69 19.73 0.35
CA GLU A 174 -11.77 18.45 -0.34
C GLU A 174 -11.61 17.27 0.62
N PRO A 175 -12.34 16.16 0.39
CA PRO A 175 -12.19 14.95 1.18
C PRO A 175 -10.80 14.33 1.03
N VAL A 176 -10.26 13.83 2.14
CA VAL A 176 -8.99 13.12 2.13
C VAL A 176 -9.21 11.65 1.75
N LYS A 177 -8.49 11.20 0.73
CA LYS A 177 -8.50 9.81 0.30
C LYS A 177 -7.58 8.97 1.20
N VAL A 178 -8.13 7.92 1.79
CA VAL A 178 -7.40 6.96 2.62
C VAL A 178 -7.35 5.62 1.89
N ILE A 179 -6.13 5.12 1.63
CA ILE A 179 -5.89 3.88 0.88
C ILE A 179 -5.46 2.80 1.85
N SER A 180 -6.13 1.65 1.83
CA SER A 180 -5.81 0.46 2.63
C SER A 180 -4.76 -0.41 1.95
N ASN A 181 -4.04 -1.21 2.75
CA ASN A 181 -3.26 -2.34 2.26
C ASN A 181 -4.10 -3.62 2.10
N GLN A 182 -5.37 -3.59 2.49
CA GLN A 182 -6.32 -4.72 2.47
C GLN A 182 -5.80 -5.98 3.20
N MET A 183 -5.04 -5.79 4.26
CA MET A 183 -4.60 -6.89 5.13
C MET A 183 -5.62 -7.10 6.24
N VAL A 184 -6.15 -8.33 6.37
CA VAL A 184 -7.20 -8.70 7.31
C VAL A 184 -6.78 -9.86 8.21
N ASP A 185 -7.43 -10.02 9.35
CA ASP A 185 -7.23 -11.16 10.25
C ASP A 185 -8.01 -12.36 9.72
N ILE A 186 -7.30 -13.41 9.33
CA ILE A 186 -7.88 -14.66 8.82
C ILE A 186 -8.84 -15.30 9.83
N LYS A 187 -8.68 -15.08 11.14
CA LYS A 187 -9.53 -15.66 12.18
C LYS A 187 -10.98 -15.17 12.12
N GLY A 188 -11.21 -13.98 11.60
CA GLY A 188 -12.55 -13.47 11.34
C GLY A 188 -13.32 -14.29 10.30
N TYR A 189 -12.62 -15.01 9.46
CA TYR A 189 -13.15 -15.77 8.33
C TYR A 189 -13.10 -17.29 8.55
N ILE A 190 -12.09 -17.79 9.26
CA ILE A 190 -11.89 -19.21 9.56
C ILE A 190 -11.78 -19.37 11.10
N PRO A 191 -12.85 -19.09 11.86
CA PRO A 191 -12.80 -19.03 13.32
C PRO A 191 -12.59 -20.39 14.00
N TYR A 192 -12.77 -21.48 13.26
CA TYR A 192 -12.59 -22.85 13.77
C TYR A 192 -11.11 -23.30 13.79
N LEU A 193 -10.19 -22.52 13.19
CA LEU A 193 -8.76 -22.76 13.30
C LEU A 193 -8.14 -21.97 14.47
N SER A 194 -7.36 -22.65 15.28
CA SER A 194 -6.61 -22.03 16.37
C SER A 194 -5.37 -21.27 15.87
N ASP A 195 -4.83 -20.37 16.70
CA ASP A 195 -3.56 -19.69 16.42
C ASP A 195 -2.39 -20.66 16.22
N GLU A 196 -2.38 -21.78 16.94
CA GLU A 196 -1.33 -22.79 16.82
C GLU A 196 -1.40 -23.50 15.48
N GLU A 197 -2.62 -23.85 15.03
CA GLU A 197 -2.84 -24.47 13.73
C GLU A 197 -2.47 -23.53 12.57
N LEU A 198 -2.87 -22.26 12.64
CA LEU A 198 -2.50 -21.25 11.63
C LEU A 198 -0.98 -21.06 11.58
N ARG A 199 -0.30 -21.01 12.74
CA ARG A 199 1.16 -20.92 12.78
C ARG A 199 1.84 -22.16 12.24
N SER A 200 1.28 -23.35 12.45
CA SER A 200 1.86 -24.60 11.95
C SER A 200 1.92 -24.64 10.42
N VAL A 201 0.95 -24.01 9.75
CA VAL A 201 0.90 -23.87 8.29
C VAL A 201 1.54 -22.58 7.76
N GLY A 202 2.31 -21.86 8.58
CA GLY A 202 3.06 -20.68 8.16
C GLY A 202 2.33 -19.35 8.27
N ILE A 203 1.04 -19.32 8.61
CA ILE A 203 0.24 -18.10 8.73
C ILE A 203 0.44 -17.50 10.13
N ASN A 204 1.21 -16.41 10.20
CA ASN A 204 1.62 -15.78 11.46
C ASN A 204 1.18 -14.33 11.61
N GLU A 205 0.56 -13.75 10.59
CA GLU A 205 0.18 -12.35 10.50
C GLU A 205 -1.09 -12.16 9.64
N HIS A 206 -1.58 -10.95 9.53
CA HIS A 206 -2.69 -10.63 8.64
C HIS A 206 -2.40 -11.05 7.20
N VAL A 207 -3.44 -11.45 6.50
CA VAL A 207 -3.40 -11.95 5.13
C VAL A 207 -4.09 -10.96 4.18
N ARG A 208 -3.79 -11.02 2.89
CA ARG A 208 -4.41 -10.16 1.89
C ARG A 208 -5.85 -10.58 1.65
N TYR A 209 -6.79 -9.65 1.78
CA TYR A 209 -8.23 -9.88 1.65
C TYR A 209 -8.61 -10.57 0.35
N THR A 210 -8.11 -10.08 -0.80
CA THR A 210 -8.42 -10.66 -2.11
C THR A 210 -7.99 -12.12 -2.22
N VAL A 211 -6.76 -12.43 -1.75
CA VAL A 211 -6.25 -13.81 -1.74
C VAL A 211 -7.05 -14.68 -0.79
N LEU A 212 -7.45 -14.14 0.38
CA LEU A 212 -8.28 -14.87 1.34
C LEU A 212 -9.65 -15.22 0.75
N MET A 213 -10.29 -14.30 -0.01
CA MET A 213 -11.57 -14.58 -0.66
C MET A 213 -11.44 -15.71 -1.69
N ASP A 214 -10.37 -15.74 -2.48
CA ASP A 214 -10.09 -16.83 -3.41
C ASP A 214 -9.91 -18.16 -2.64
N VAL A 215 -9.10 -18.15 -1.57
CA VAL A 215 -8.88 -19.34 -0.72
C VAL A 215 -10.18 -19.84 -0.12
N LEU A 216 -11.03 -18.94 0.42
CA LEU A 216 -12.31 -19.35 1.03
C LEU A 216 -13.23 -20.05 0.04
N SER A 217 -13.23 -19.63 -1.22
CA SER A 217 -14.01 -20.29 -2.27
C SER A 217 -13.50 -21.70 -2.60
N GLU A 218 -12.19 -21.93 -2.48
CA GLU A 218 -11.56 -23.23 -2.77
C GLU A 218 -11.72 -24.24 -1.62
N ILE A 219 -11.72 -23.75 -0.37
CA ILE A 219 -11.84 -24.62 0.82
C ILE A 219 -13.28 -24.87 1.26
N ASP A 220 -14.26 -24.33 0.55
CA ASP A 220 -15.67 -24.51 0.88
C ASP A 220 -16.05 -26.01 0.82
N GLY A 221 -16.62 -26.50 1.92
CA GLY A 221 -16.98 -27.90 2.07
C GLY A 221 -15.84 -28.87 2.42
N MET A 222 -14.59 -28.39 2.58
CA MET A 222 -13.48 -29.23 3.03
C MET A 222 -13.52 -29.49 4.54
N GLU A 223 -13.06 -30.67 4.94
CA GLU A 223 -12.83 -30.98 6.35
C GLU A 223 -11.60 -30.22 6.88
N LYS A 224 -11.51 -30.03 8.20
CA LYS A 224 -10.49 -29.20 8.86
C LYS A 224 -9.06 -29.58 8.47
N ASP A 225 -8.74 -30.88 8.39
CA ASP A 225 -7.39 -31.36 8.05
C ASP A 225 -7.05 -31.07 6.58
N GLU A 226 -8.05 -31.13 5.68
CA GLU A 226 -7.89 -30.78 4.27
C GLU A 226 -7.65 -29.28 4.10
N VAL A 227 -8.36 -28.45 4.89
CA VAL A 227 -8.15 -27.00 4.93
C VAL A 227 -6.73 -26.66 5.38
N LEU A 228 -6.22 -27.31 6.44
CA LEU A 228 -4.85 -27.08 6.91
C LEU A 228 -3.81 -27.45 5.86
N ALA A 229 -3.97 -28.60 5.20
CA ALA A 229 -3.08 -29.05 4.13
C ALA A 229 -3.11 -28.07 2.93
N TYR A 230 -4.29 -27.55 2.59
CA TYR A 230 -4.46 -26.57 1.53
C TYR A 230 -3.76 -25.24 1.88
N LEU A 231 -3.96 -24.75 3.10
CA LEU A 231 -3.34 -23.51 3.58
C LEU A 231 -1.81 -23.62 3.64
N GLU A 232 -1.26 -24.77 4.08
CA GLU A 232 0.18 -25.03 4.09
C GLU A 232 0.79 -24.92 2.68
N ALA A 233 0.10 -25.45 1.68
CA ALA A 233 0.54 -25.40 0.28
C ALA A 233 0.46 -23.99 -0.35
N LYS A 234 -0.27 -23.05 0.25
CA LYS A 234 -0.53 -21.68 -0.25
C LYS A 234 0.12 -20.59 0.59
N ALA A 235 0.77 -20.95 1.71
CA ALA A 235 1.30 -19.98 2.67
C ALA A 235 2.57 -19.22 2.22
N ASP A 236 3.16 -19.55 1.05
CA ASP A 236 4.36 -18.91 0.45
C ASP A 236 4.02 -17.67 -0.40
#